data_7b74cc249e47f88844314bf369621660
#
_entry.id   7b74cc249e47f88844314bf369621660
#
_cell.length_a   1.000
_cell.length_b   1.000
_cell.length_c   1.000
_cell.angle_alpha   90.00
_cell.angle_beta   90.00
_cell.angle_gamma   90.00
#
_symmetry.space_group_name_H-M   'P 1'
#
loop_
_entity.id
_entity.type
_entity.pdbx_description
1 polymer ?
#
loop_
_entity_poly.entity_id
_entity_poly.type
_entity_poly.pdbx_seq_one_letter_code
_entity_poly.pdbx_strand_id
1 'polypeptide(L)'
;MANFIQDGDSIDYTPGADVAAGAVVVQNDLIGVAKRPIAANTLGSLAVSGIFDFPKATGGGTAIAAGVSVYWDAGDGQAKTDSETGTNKFLGKTVKAAADADATVRVRLAQ
;
A
#
# COMPACT_ATOMS: atom_id res chain seq x y z
N MET A 1 -21.03 -16.28 15.39
CA MET A 1 -20.07 -17.24 14.79
C MET A 1 -19.64 -16.73 13.43
N ALA A 2 -18.33 -16.76 13.14
CA ALA A 2 -17.82 -16.29 11.86
C ALA A 2 -18.01 -17.35 10.78
N ASN A 3 -18.37 -16.92 9.58
CA ASN A 3 -18.48 -17.79 8.41
C ASN A 3 -17.35 -17.46 7.43
N PHE A 4 -16.70 -18.49 6.89
CA PHE A 4 -15.70 -18.31 5.85
C PHE A 4 -16.39 -17.87 4.55
N ILE A 5 -15.90 -16.79 3.94
CA ILE A 5 -16.42 -16.26 2.68
C ILE A 5 -15.43 -16.52 1.53
N GLN A 6 -14.16 -16.13 1.73
CA GLN A 6 -13.11 -16.27 0.72
C GLN A 6 -11.74 -16.05 1.35
N ASP A 7 -10.69 -16.42 0.62
CA ASP A 7 -9.32 -16.08 1.04
C ASP A 7 -9.14 -14.57 1.04
N GLY A 8 -8.38 -14.07 2.00
CA GLY A 8 -8.21 -12.63 2.23
C GLY A 8 -7.05 -11.98 1.50
N ASP A 9 -6.63 -12.51 0.34
CA ASP A 9 -5.53 -11.92 -0.43
C ASP A 9 -5.98 -10.75 -1.30
N SER A 10 -7.24 -10.70 -1.65
CA SER A 10 -7.84 -9.60 -2.39
C SER A 10 -9.28 -9.39 -1.95
N ILE A 11 -9.77 -8.18 -2.19
CA ILE A 11 -11.15 -7.79 -1.85
C ILE A 11 -11.82 -7.18 -3.07
N ASP A 12 -13.15 -7.26 -3.12
CA ASP A 12 -13.95 -6.60 -4.13
C ASP A 12 -13.96 -5.08 -3.90
N TYR A 13 -13.90 -4.32 -4.99
CA TYR A 13 -13.89 -2.87 -4.91
C TYR A 13 -14.55 -2.26 -6.15
N THR A 14 -15.49 -1.34 -5.91
CA THR A 14 -16.15 -0.59 -6.98
C THR A 14 -15.84 0.90 -6.77
N PRO A 15 -14.92 1.48 -7.57
CA PRO A 15 -14.53 2.87 -7.38
C PRO A 15 -15.55 3.85 -7.94
N GLY A 16 -15.55 5.09 -7.42
CA GLY A 16 -16.33 6.18 -7.99
C GLY A 16 -15.66 6.91 -9.14
N ALA A 17 -14.39 6.65 -9.38
CA ALA A 17 -13.59 7.22 -10.46
C ALA A 17 -12.62 6.15 -10.97
N ASP A 18 -12.07 6.34 -12.19
CA ASP A 18 -11.13 5.39 -12.76
C ASP A 18 -9.91 5.20 -11.84
N VAL A 19 -9.48 3.96 -11.67
CA VAL A 19 -8.29 3.59 -10.90
C VAL A 19 -7.26 2.98 -11.84
N ALA A 20 -6.05 3.53 -11.85
CA ALA A 20 -4.97 3.03 -12.68
C ALA A 20 -4.34 1.77 -12.06
N ALA A 21 -3.73 0.93 -12.89
CA ALA A 21 -2.95 -0.20 -12.41
C ALA A 21 -1.80 0.32 -11.54
N GLY A 22 -1.56 -0.32 -10.40
CA GLY A 22 -0.54 0.09 -9.44
C GLY A 22 -0.98 1.16 -8.45
N ALA A 23 -2.21 1.66 -8.56
CA ALA A 23 -2.71 2.67 -7.63
C ALA A 23 -2.88 2.07 -6.23
N VAL A 24 -2.52 2.85 -5.22
CA VAL A 24 -2.75 2.51 -3.82
C VAL A 24 -4.07 3.16 -3.39
N VAL A 25 -5.00 2.34 -2.93
CA VAL A 25 -6.33 2.79 -2.52
C VAL A 25 -6.44 2.66 -1.00
N VAL A 26 -6.85 3.74 -0.35
CA VAL A 26 -7.04 3.76 1.10
C VAL A 26 -8.54 3.81 1.40
N GLN A 27 -9.03 2.81 2.13
CA GLN A 27 -10.40 2.78 2.64
C GLN A 27 -10.32 2.86 4.17
N ASN A 28 -10.42 4.04 4.72
CA ASN A 28 -10.21 4.25 6.16
C ASN A 28 -8.84 3.69 6.58
N ASP A 29 -8.81 2.62 7.34
CA ASP A 29 -7.55 2.00 7.81
C ASP A 29 -7.04 0.88 6.89
N LEU A 30 -7.83 0.50 5.88
CA LEU A 30 -7.48 -0.59 4.97
C LEU A 30 -6.80 -0.04 3.72
N ILE A 31 -5.68 -0.64 3.35
CA ILE A 31 -4.94 -0.27 2.14
C ILE A 31 -4.96 -1.44 1.17
N GLY A 32 -5.28 -1.14 -0.08
CA GLY A 32 -5.23 -2.11 -1.16
C GLY A 32 -4.49 -1.56 -2.37
N VAL A 33 -4.02 -2.45 -3.22
CA VAL A 33 -3.31 -2.11 -4.46
C VAL A 33 -4.10 -2.65 -5.64
N ALA A 34 -4.41 -1.79 -6.61
CA ALA A 34 -5.03 -2.20 -7.86
C ALA A 34 -3.97 -2.77 -8.78
N LYS A 35 -4.00 -4.07 -9.04
CA LYS A 35 -3.05 -4.72 -9.97
C LYS A 35 -3.41 -4.46 -11.42
N ARG A 36 -4.66 -4.11 -11.69
CA ARG A 36 -5.20 -3.84 -13.02
C ARG A 36 -6.01 -2.55 -12.97
N PRO A 37 -6.18 -1.84 -14.09
CA PRO A 37 -7.07 -0.69 -14.13
C PRO A 37 -8.49 -1.09 -13.77
N ILE A 38 -9.19 -0.24 -13.02
CA ILE A 38 -10.61 -0.44 -12.69
C ILE A 38 -11.35 0.80 -13.17
N ALA A 39 -12.28 0.61 -14.10
CA ALA A 39 -13.10 1.73 -14.59
C ALA A 39 -14.07 2.19 -13.50
N ALA A 40 -14.41 3.47 -13.51
CA ALA A 40 -15.38 4.02 -12.57
C ALA A 40 -16.69 3.24 -12.59
N ASN A 41 -17.24 2.99 -11.43
CA ASN A 41 -18.53 2.31 -11.23
C ASN A 41 -18.57 0.88 -11.74
N THR A 42 -17.41 0.22 -11.92
CA THR A 42 -17.34 -1.20 -12.26
C THR A 42 -16.68 -1.96 -11.13
N LEU A 43 -17.07 -3.22 -10.98
CA LEU A 43 -16.48 -4.09 -9.96
C LEU A 43 -15.08 -4.50 -10.37
N GLY A 44 -14.13 -4.29 -9.49
CA GLY A 44 -12.76 -4.75 -9.62
C GLY A 44 -12.27 -5.37 -8.33
N SER A 45 -10.97 -5.57 -8.20
CA SER A 45 -10.39 -6.09 -6.97
C SER A 45 -9.13 -5.32 -6.58
N LEU A 46 -8.91 -5.25 -5.26
CA LEU A 46 -7.70 -4.71 -4.66
C LEU A 46 -6.94 -5.83 -3.98
N ALA A 47 -5.64 -5.91 -4.22
CA ALA A 47 -4.78 -6.81 -3.45
C ALA A 47 -4.57 -6.20 -2.06
N VAL A 48 -4.76 -7.00 -1.02
CA VAL A 48 -4.57 -6.58 0.38
C VAL A 48 -3.45 -7.36 1.06
N SER A 49 -2.74 -8.19 0.31
CA SER A 49 -1.53 -8.87 0.75
C SER A 49 -0.61 -9.08 -0.46
N GLY A 50 0.64 -9.40 -0.21
CA GLY A 50 1.64 -9.64 -1.23
C GLY A 50 2.83 -8.69 -1.10
N ILE A 51 3.78 -8.83 -2.01
CA ILE A 51 5.00 -8.01 -2.01
C ILE A 51 4.94 -7.05 -3.17
N PHE A 52 5.06 -5.75 -2.87
CA PHE A 52 4.99 -4.67 -3.84
C PHE A 52 6.10 -3.66 -3.61
N ASP A 53 6.51 -2.97 -4.67
CA ASP A 53 7.35 -1.78 -4.55
C ASP A 53 6.45 -0.55 -4.45
N PHE A 54 6.61 0.20 -3.36
CA PHE A 54 5.87 1.45 -3.14
C PHE A 54 6.78 2.65 -3.33
N PRO A 55 6.25 3.78 -3.84
CA PRO A 55 7.03 5.02 -3.90
C PRO A 55 7.56 5.43 -2.54
N LYS A 56 8.78 5.97 -2.51
CA LYS A 56 9.38 6.54 -1.31
C LYS A 56 10.11 7.82 -1.66
N ALA A 57 10.32 8.67 -0.65
CA ALA A 57 11.10 9.89 -0.80
C ALA A 57 12.57 9.56 -1.10
N THR A 58 13.23 10.40 -1.89
CA THR A 58 14.66 10.33 -2.18
C THR A 58 15.40 11.47 -1.50
N GLY A 59 16.70 11.28 -1.27
CA GLY A 59 17.55 12.28 -0.65
C GLY A 59 18.08 11.85 0.70
N GLY A 60 18.90 12.69 1.32
CA GLY A 60 19.54 12.39 2.59
C GLY A 60 18.53 12.11 3.70
N GLY A 61 18.75 11.02 4.43
CA GLY A 61 17.90 10.64 5.54
C GLY A 61 16.62 9.88 5.15
N THR A 62 16.47 9.45 3.91
CA THR A 62 15.27 8.74 3.44
C THR A 62 15.47 7.23 3.28
N ALA A 63 16.65 6.71 3.61
CA ALA A 63 16.90 5.27 3.57
C ALA A 63 15.99 4.52 4.55
N ILE A 64 15.57 3.32 4.16
CA ILE A 64 14.73 2.47 4.98
C ILE A 64 15.39 1.09 5.06
N ALA A 65 15.63 0.60 6.27
CA ALA A 65 16.22 -0.73 6.48
C ALA A 65 15.20 -1.83 6.16
N ALA A 66 15.68 -3.05 5.95
CA ALA A 66 14.81 -4.22 5.81
C ALA A 66 14.16 -4.58 7.16
N GLY A 67 12.95 -5.11 7.13
CA GLY A 67 12.23 -5.55 8.32
C GLY A 67 11.58 -4.43 9.13
N VAL A 68 11.49 -3.24 8.59
CA VAL A 68 10.96 -2.05 9.27
C VAL A 68 9.48 -1.87 8.92
N SER A 69 8.67 -1.51 9.92
CA SER A 69 7.27 -1.14 9.69
C SER A 69 7.18 0.16 8.90
N VAL A 70 6.34 0.18 7.87
CA VAL A 70 6.10 1.36 7.04
C VAL A 70 4.62 1.66 6.94
N TYR A 71 4.32 2.92 6.65
CA TYR A 71 2.98 3.47 6.60
C TYR A 71 2.79 4.23 5.28
N TRP A 72 1.56 4.30 4.79
CA TRP A 72 1.24 4.99 3.56
C TRP A 72 0.82 6.43 3.84
N ASP A 73 1.57 7.38 3.29
CA ASP A 73 1.22 8.79 3.33
C ASP A 73 0.45 9.13 2.05
N ALA A 74 -0.87 9.20 2.17
CA ALA A 74 -1.75 9.46 1.02
C ALA A 74 -1.58 10.87 0.47
N GLY A 75 -1.20 11.82 1.31
CA GLY A 75 -0.96 13.20 0.89
C GLY A 75 0.24 13.34 -0.03
N ASP A 76 1.33 12.65 0.30
CA ASP A 76 2.56 12.66 -0.49
C ASP A 76 2.61 11.51 -1.51
N GLY A 77 1.74 10.50 -1.37
CA GLY A 77 1.76 9.32 -2.21
C GLY A 77 3.02 8.48 -2.02
N GLN A 78 3.48 8.31 -0.80
CA GLN A 78 4.75 7.64 -0.48
C GLN A 78 4.63 6.76 0.76
N ALA A 79 5.44 5.70 0.79
CA ALA A 79 5.62 4.89 1.99
C ALA A 79 6.64 5.58 2.91
N LYS A 80 6.32 5.68 4.19
CA LYS A 80 7.15 6.33 5.21
C LYS A 80 7.25 5.48 6.46
N THR A 81 8.28 5.73 7.26
CA THR A 81 8.46 5.05 8.55
C THR A 81 7.69 5.71 9.69
N ASP A 82 7.04 6.84 9.42
CA ASP A 82 6.28 7.60 10.43
C ASP A 82 4.78 7.47 10.18
N SER A 83 4.02 7.11 11.21
CA SER A 83 2.55 7.05 11.14
C SER A 83 1.88 8.43 11.21
N GLU A 84 2.62 9.49 11.54
CA GLU A 84 2.09 10.84 11.75
C GLU A 84 0.86 10.85 12.65
N THR A 85 0.99 10.24 13.83
CA THR A 85 -0.09 10.10 14.83
C THR A 85 -1.35 9.40 14.27
N GLY A 86 -1.17 8.44 13.36
CA GLY A 86 -2.25 7.66 12.80
C GLY A 86 -2.84 8.20 11.51
N THR A 87 -2.35 9.33 11.00
CA THR A 87 -2.78 9.87 9.71
C THR A 87 -2.32 8.97 8.57
N ASN A 88 -1.09 8.47 8.63
CA ASN A 88 -0.58 7.49 7.70
C ASN A 88 -1.01 6.09 8.14
N LYS A 89 -1.54 5.29 7.22
CA LYS A 89 -2.06 3.97 7.55
C LYS A 89 -0.99 2.89 7.36
N PHE A 90 -1.01 1.89 8.21
CA PHE A 90 -0.01 0.82 8.20
C PHE A 90 -0.07 0.02 6.90
N LEU A 91 1.09 -0.11 6.22
CA LEU A 91 1.23 -0.94 5.02
C LEU A 91 1.68 -2.36 5.36
N GLY A 92 2.75 -2.46 6.09
CA GLY A 92 3.41 -3.71 6.37
C GLY A 92 4.87 -3.48 6.70
N LYS A 93 5.70 -4.49 6.49
CA LYS A 93 7.13 -4.40 6.79
C LYS A 93 7.94 -4.51 5.50
N THR A 94 9.05 -3.80 5.46
CA THR A 94 9.98 -3.87 4.32
C THR A 94 10.65 -5.24 4.26
N VAL A 95 10.86 -5.74 3.05
CA VAL A 95 11.54 -7.02 2.82
C VAL A 95 12.92 -6.84 2.20
N LYS A 96 13.29 -5.61 1.88
CA LYS A 96 14.58 -5.25 1.30
C LYS A 96 14.92 -3.83 1.72
N ALA A 97 16.19 -3.59 2.06
CA ALA A 97 16.65 -2.25 2.38
C ALA A 97 16.59 -1.34 1.15
N ALA A 98 16.18 -0.10 1.35
CA ALA A 98 16.18 0.94 0.31
C ALA A 98 17.17 2.04 0.72
N ALA A 99 18.02 2.43 -0.22
CA ALA A 99 19.00 3.52 0.01
C ALA A 99 18.34 4.89 -0.13
N ASP A 100 19.04 5.94 0.29
CA ASP A 100 18.56 7.32 0.17
C ASP A 100 18.14 7.69 -1.25
N ALA A 101 18.86 7.19 -2.26
CA ALA A 101 18.61 7.53 -3.66
C ALA A 101 17.52 6.65 -4.30
N ASP A 102 17.08 5.61 -3.64
CA ASP A 102 16.05 4.71 -4.20
C ASP A 102 14.69 5.40 -4.18
N ALA A 103 13.98 5.35 -5.30
CA ALA A 103 12.65 5.96 -5.45
C ALA A 103 11.51 5.04 -4.98
N THR A 104 11.82 3.78 -4.70
CA THR A 104 10.85 2.79 -4.23
C THR A 104 11.41 1.99 -3.07
N VAL A 105 10.50 1.40 -2.29
CA VAL A 105 10.83 0.48 -1.21
C VAL A 105 9.95 -0.76 -1.35
N ARG A 106 10.54 -1.93 -1.16
CA ARG A 106 9.81 -3.20 -1.28
C ARG A 106 9.20 -3.59 0.05
N VAL A 107 7.89 -3.77 0.05
CA VAL A 107 7.10 -3.98 1.26
C VAL A 107 6.22 -5.22 1.09
N ARG A 108 6.16 -6.02 2.15
CA ARG A 108 5.13 -7.07 2.26
C ARG A 108 3.87 -6.40 2.83
N LEU A 109 2.88 -6.24 1.98
CA LEU A 109 1.59 -5.69 2.37
C LEU A 109 0.89 -6.69 3.29
N ALA A 110 0.75 -6.33 4.55
CA ALA A 110 0.17 -7.19 5.58
C ALA A 110 -0.34 -6.30 6.71
N GLN A 111 -1.64 -6.13 6.78
CA GLN A 111 -2.31 -5.20 7.68
C GLN A 111 -3.08 -5.90 8.78
#